data_97ff427c4957a60b791040bfcce19a0a
#
_entry.id   97ff427c4957a60b791040bfcce19a0a
#
_cell.length_a   1.000
_cell.length_b   1.000
_cell.length_c   1.000
_cell.angle_alpha   90.00
_cell.angle_beta   90.00
_cell.angle_gamma   90.00
#
_symmetry.space_group_name_H-M   'P 1'
#
loop_
_entity.id
_entity.type
_entity.pdbx_description
1 polymer ?
#
loop_
_entity_poly.entity_id
_entity_poly.type
_entity_poly.pdbx_seq_one_letter_code
_entity_poly.pdbx_strand_id
1 'polypeptide(L)'
;MNSRARLRRPLAAVIGRLALTPEQIKKLPDNYAAAVGSGEFAKRFDPERPDKLYLPPELFAADGPWVCVGRPDGPVAPEHLKESGNNVFTNSAFLLFLRLPAGRAATLDYLKRLRSFDQPLLVEVKATERRLDKYIPNPKLPPLPAGAEVALVRRALLIASTNTPAATGLTESVQLRVYREVPEMTPQALSAALHVDGSAHHRRARAWQSFQEFRLSRSLLFAGRAGGLRAVGPDERDFSTGFGSHTWDEFEFRGYRPADRSFAEASQEPIRRNCFGCHSLPGVSSFNSFFNYRNNLSNSDRPRPFSLAEMPVSEVAGAAVKWKEGRPNWTALRKLLTE
;
A
#
# COMPACT_ATOMS: atom_id res chain seq x y z
N MET A 1 27.32 32.64 7.35
CA MET A 1 25.96 32.28 7.73
C MET A 1 25.49 31.15 6.80
N ASN A 2 25.14 29.95 7.33
CA ASN A 2 24.87 28.75 6.55
C ASN A 2 23.58 28.94 5.72
N SER A 3 23.64 28.66 4.41
CA SER A 3 22.50 28.79 3.49
C SER A 3 21.23 28.07 3.96
N ARG A 4 21.38 26.95 4.67
CA ARG A 4 20.28 26.22 5.29
C ARG A 4 19.52 27.03 6.35
N ALA A 5 20.23 27.85 7.16
CA ALA A 5 19.61 28.68 8.18
C ALA A 5 18.77 29.83 7.57
N ARG A 6 19.18 30.34 6.40
CA ARG A 6 18.43 31.38 5.68
C ARG A 6 17.09 30.90 5.13
N LEU A 7 16.97 29.61 4.78
CA LEU A 7 15.75 29.05 4.18
C LEU A 7 14.71 28.59 5.21
N ARG A 8 15.09 28.38 6.48
CA ARG A 8 14.19 27.83 7.51
C ARG A 8 12.94 28.69 7.71
N ARG A 9 13.11 29.97 8.05
CA ARG A 9 11.99 30.89 8.32
C ARG A 9 11.04 31.06 7.10
N PRO A 10 11.54 31.34 5.88
CA PRO A 10 10.67 31.40 4.70
C PRO A 10 9.90 30.10 4.46
N LEU A 11 10.55 28.95 4.64
CA LEU A 11 9.89 27.64 4.45
C LEU A 11 8.79 27.42 5.49
N ALA A 12 9.05 27.68 6.77
CA ALA A 12 8.06 27.58 7.82
C ALA A 12 6.86 28.52 7.56
N ALA A 13 7.13 29.76 7.14
CA ALA A 13 6.08 30.72 6.80
C ALA A 13 5.20 30.25 5.61
N VAL A 14 5.80 29.66 4.57
CA VAL A 14 5.07 29.11 3.43
C VAL A 14 4.20 27.92 3.86
N ILE A 15 4.76 27.00 4.64
CA ILE A 15 4.00 25.84 5.15
C ILE A 15 2.83 26.33 6.00
N GLY A 16 3.05 27.26 6.91
CA GLY A 16 1.98 27.81 7.77
C GLY A 16 0.87 28.52 6.97
N ARG A 17 1.23 29.21 5.88
CA ARG A 17 0.23 29.86 4.98
C ARG A 17 -0.58 28.87 4.16
N LEU A 18 0.01 27.74 3.82
CA LEU A 18 -0.65 26.68 3.04
C LEU A 18 -1.40 25.69 3.92
N ALA A 19 -1.13 25.67 5.21
CA ALA A 19 -1.76 24.74 6.15
C ALA A 19 -3.26 25.03 6.28
N LEU A 20 -4.07 23.98 6.17
CA LEU A 20 -5.52 24.05 6.37
C LEU A 20 -5.85 23.87 7.85
N THR A 21 -6.95 24.47 8.30
CA THR A 21 -7.46 24.17 9.64
C THR A 21 -7.97 22.71 9.71
N PRO A 22 -8.03 22.10 10.90
CA PRO A 22 -8.62 20.76 11.04
C PRO A 22 -10.03 20.65 10.46
N GLU A 23 -10.84 21.72 10.59
CA GLU A 23 -12.19 21.79 10.04
C GLU A 23 -12.20 21.84 8.50
N GLN A 24 -11.26 22.58 7.91
CA GLN A 24 -11.10 22.60 6.45
C GLN A 24 -10.63 21.23 5.92
N ILE A 25 -9.71 20.58 6.64
CA ILE A 25 -9.24 19.23 6.28
C ILE A 25 -10.39 18.22 6.29
N LYS A 26 -11.27 18.26 7.30
CA LYS A 26 -12.46 17.41 7.36
C LYS A 26 -13.46 17.65 6.23
N LYS A 27 -13.46 18.87 5.66
CA LYS A 27 -14.33 19.26 4.54
C LYS A 27 -13.75 18.99 3.17
N LEU A 28 -12.50 18.46 3.10
CA LEU A 28 -11.93 18.07 1.81
C LEU A 28 -12.82 17.01 1.16
N PRO A 29 -13.03 17.08 -0.16
CA PRO A 29 -13.89 16.14 -0.86
C PRO A 29 -13.33 14.71 -0.78
N ASP A 30 -14.24 13.74 -0.65
CA ASP A 30 -13.90 12.33 -0.87
C ASP A 30 -13.78 12.07 -2.37
N ASN A 31 -12.55 12.12 -2.87
CA ASN A 31 -12.27 11.95 -4.28
C ASN A 31 -12.47 10.50 -4.75
N TYR A 32 -12.42 9.52 -3.85
CA TYR A 32 -12.76 8.13 -4.17
C TYR A 32 -14.26 8.01 -4.49
N ALA A 33 -15.12 8.59 -3.65
CA ALA A 33 -16.56 8.60 -3.91
C ALA A 33 -16.87 9.29 -5.24
N ALA A 34 -16.19 10.39 -5.54
CA ALA A 34 -16.33 11.09 -6.82
C ALA A 34 -15.85 10.19 -8.00
N ALA A 35 -14.78 9.43 -7.85
CA ALA A 35 -14.29 8.50 -8.87
C ALA A 35 -15.30 7.37 -9.14
N VAL A 36 -15.85 6.77 -8.10
CA VAL A 36 -16.91 5.75 -8.20
C VAL A 36 -18.17 6.32 -8.85
N GLY A 37 -18.55 7.54 -8.47
CA GLY A 37 -19.73 8.23 -8.99
C GLY A 37 -19.61 8.68 -10.45
N SER A 38 -18.39 8.77 -10.99
CA SER A 38 -18.15 9.19 -12.39
C SER A 38 -18.68 8.19 -13.42
N GLY A 39 -18.83 6.91 -13.05
CA GLY A 39 -19.24 5.85 -13.96
C GLY A 39 -18.14 5.36 -14.93
N GLU A 40 -16.92 5.92 -14.83
CA GLU A 40 -15.79 5.50 -15.68
C GLU A 40 -15.28 4.08 -15.35
N PHE A 41 -15.54 3.59 -14.13
CA PHE A 41 -15.07 2.31 -13.64
C PHE A 41 -16.24 1.36 -13.36
N ALA A 42 -16.02 0.06 -13.62
CA ALA A 42 -16.99 -0.95 -13.20
C ALA A 42 -17.09 -0.99 -11.67
N LYS A 43 -18.24 -1.41 -11.15
CA LYS A 43 -18.49 -1.48 -9.70
C LYS A 43 -18.00 -2.78 -9.06
N ARG A 44 -17.68 -3.79 -9.87
CA ARG A 44 -17.26 -5.13 -9.42
C ARG A 44 -16.22 -5.70 -10.37
N PHE A 45 -15.39 -6.58 -9.83
CA PHE A 45 -14.49 -7.38 -10.63
C PHE A 45 -15.28 -8.33 -11.56
N ASP A 46 -14.82 -8.43 -12.80
CA ASP A 46 -15.37 -9.31 -13.81
C ASP A 46 -14.31 -10.40 -14.12
N PRO A 47 -14.52 -11.65 -13.68
CA PRO A 47 -13.53 -12.72 -13.89
C PRO A 47 -13.35 -13.11 -15.36
N GLU A 48 -14.36 -12.84 -16.22
CA GLU A 48 -14.27 -13.08 -17.67
C GLU A 48 -13.49 -11.96 -18.37
N ARG A 49 -13.45 -10.77 -17.78
CA ARG A 49 -12.73 -9.61 -18.27
C ARG A 49 -11.83 -9.01 -17.18
N PRO A 50 -10.79 -9.72 -16.75
CA PRO A 50 -9.96 -9.33 -15.60
C PRO A 50 -9.21 -8.02 -15.80
N ASP A 51 -9.08 -7.56 -17.05
CA ASP A 51 -8.47 -6.25 -17.39
C ASP A 51 -9.47 -5.10 -17.33
N LYS A 52 -10.77 -5.36 -17.20
CA LYS A 52 -11.77 -4.33 -17.03
C LYS A 52 -11.56 -3.64 -15.68
N LEU A 53 -11.33 -2.34 -15.73
CA LEU A 53 -11.07 -1.52 -14.54
C LEU A 53 -12.32 -1.40 -13.68
N TYR A 54 -12.16 -1.58 -12.36
CA TYR A 54 -13.26 -1.47 -11.42
C TYR A 54 -12.84 -0.76 -10.13
N LEU A 55 -13.77 -0.01 -9.53
CA LEU A 55 -13.65 0.56 -8.20
C LEU A 55 -14.91 0.18 -7.39
N PRO A 56 -14.77 -0.60 -6.30
CA PRO A 56 -15.91 -1.05 -5.52
C PRO A 56 -16.58 0.12 -4.76
N PRO A 57 -17.88 0.41 -4.98
CA PRO A 57 -18.56 1.52 -4.35
C PRO A 57 -18.68 1.37 -2.83
N GLU A 58 -18.76 0.13 -2.33
CA GLU A 58 -18.93 -0.16 -0.91
C GLU A 58 -17.61 -0.30 -0.13
N LEU A 59 -16.46 0.09 -0.72
CA LEU A 59 -15.14 -0.11 -0.10
C LEU A 59 -15.04 0.51 1.30
N PHE A 60 -15.63 1.69 1.49
CA PHE A 60 -15.61 2.42 2.75
C PHE A 60 -16.91 2.30 3.57
N ALA A 61 -17.86 1.48 3.12
CA ALA A 61 -19.10 1.27 3.86
C ALA A 61 -18.83 0.45 5.14
N ALA A 62 -19.23 0.97 6.30
CA ALA A 62 -18.95 0.34 7.59
C ALA A 62 -19.51 -1.09 7.68
N ASP A 63 -20.75 -1.29 7.18
CA ASP A 63 -21.42 -2.59 7.17
C ASP A 63 -21.39 -3.29 5.81
N GLY A 64 -20.55 -2.78 4.89
CA GLY A 64 -20.40 -3.33 3.56
C GLY A 64 -19.65 -4.67 3.54
N PRO A 65 -19.52 -5.29 2.35
CA PRO A 65 -18.83 -6.57 2.19
C PRO A 65 -17.32 -6.48 2.43
N TRP A 66 -16.74 -5.29 2.38
CA TRP A 66 -15.34 -5.04 2.64
C TRP A 66 -15.09 -4.78 4.12
N VAL A 67 -14.12 -5.46 4.69
CA VAL A 67 -13.69 -5.29 6.08
C VAL A 67 -12.41 -4.47 6.08
N CYS A 68 -12.43 -3.33 6.74
CA CYS A 68 -11.21 -2.57 7.00
C CYS A 68 -10.38 -3.31 8.04
N VAL A 69 -9.15 -3.66 7.68
CA VAL A 69 -8.25 -4.46 8.51
C VAL A 69 -7.18 -3.57 9.10
N GLY A 70 -7.10 -3.56 10.40
CA GLY A 70 -6.11 -2.81 11.15
C GLY A 70 -5.29 -3.65 12.09
N ARG A 71 -4.37 -2.99 12.79
CA ARG A 71 -3.51 -3.57 13.83
C ARG A 71 -3.64 -2.75 15.11
N PRO A 72 -3.93 -3.37 16.25
CA PRO A 72 -3.94 -2.66 17.53
C PRO A 72 -2.57 -2.10 17.95
N ASP A 73 -1.48 -2.71 17.43
CA ASP A 73 -0.09 -2.42 17.79
C ASP A 73 0.65 -1.50 16.79
N GLY A 74 -0.02 -0.98 15.78
CA GLY A 74 0.59 -0.05 14.83
C GLY A 74 -0.15 0.10 13.50
N PRO A 75 0.45 0.84 12.57
CA PRO A 75 -0.16 1.06 11.26
C PRO A 75 -0.10 -0.17 10.38
N VAL A 76 -1.01 -0.25 9.40
CA VAL A 76 -0.89 -1.15 8.26
C VAL A 76 0.26 -0.70 7.35
N ALA A 77 0.82 -1.65 6.62
CA ALA A 77 1.91 -1.42 5.69
C ALA A 77 3.12 -0.67 6.31
N PRO A 78 3.63 -1.08 7.49
CA PRO A 78 4.66 -0.33 8.22
C PRO A 78 5.94 -0.19 7.41
N GLU A 79 6.25 -1.12 6.51
CA GLU A 79 7.42 -1.03 5.63
C GLU A 79 7.33 0.13 4.63
N HIS A 80 6.12 0.47 4.16
CA HIS A 80 5.90 1.62 3.28
C HIS A 80 6.04 2.96 4.01
N LEU A 81 5.94 2.94 5.33
CA LEU A 81 6.02 4.12 6.19
C LEU A 81 7.41 4.35 6.78
N LYS A 82 8.38 3.45 6.56
CA LYS A 82 9.75 3.61 7.04
C LYS A 82 10.49 4.69 6.27
N GLU A 83 11.31 5.46 6.99
CA GLU A 83 12.13 6.53 6.42
C GLU A 83 13.46 6.03 5.84
N SER A 84 13.76 4.75 5.93
CA SER A 84 15.01 4.18 5.45
C SER A 84 15.01 4.00 3.94
N GLY A 85 16.07 4.44 3.29
CA GLY A 85 16.24 4.31 1.85
C GLY A 85 15.30 5.23 1.07
N ASN A 86 14.71 4.71 0.03
CA ASN A 86 13.90 5.46 -0.92
C ASN A 86 12.40 5.39 -0.63
N ASN A 87 11.99 5.20 0.62
CA ASN A 87 10.59 5.14 1.00
C ASN A 87 9.97 6.53 1.02
N VAL A 88 9.14 6.80 0.03
CA VAL A 88 8.52 8.11 -0.21
C VAL A 88 7.08 8.23 0.30
N PHE A 89 6.53 7.17 0.89
CA PHE A 89 5.15 7.17 1.36
C PHE A 89 4.98 7.64 2.81
N THR A 90 5.99 8.31 3.36
CA THR A 90 6.00 8.77 4.76
C THR A 90 4.94 9.84 5.07
N ASN A 91 4.30 10.40 4.05
CA ASN A 91 3.27 11.43 4.18
C ASN A 91 1.86 10.90 3.88
N SER A 92 1.67 9.60 3.99
CA SER A 92 0.40 8.96 3.67
C SER A 92 -0.05 8.02 4.78
N ALA A 93 -1.35 7.82 4.91
CA ALA A 93 -1.95 6.75 5.68
C ALA A 93 -2.34 5.60 4.74
N PHE A 94 -2.01 4.37 5.12
CA PHE A 94 -2.45 3.18 4.39
C PHE A 94 -3.65 2.56 5.09
N LEU A 95 -4.67 2.24 4.30
CA LEU A 95 -5.87 1.53 4.70
C LEU A 95 -5.91 0.22 3.92
N LEU A 96 -6.12 -0.88 4.61
CA LEU A 96 -6.23 -2.20 4.00
C LEU A 96 -7.63 -2.74 4.18
N PHE A 97 -8.20 -3.24 3.09
CA PHE A 97 -9.51 -3.86 3.09
C PHE A 97 -9.42 -5.27 2.54
N LEU A 98 -10.17 -6.18 3.17
CA LEU A 98 -10.32 -7.55 2.73
C LEU A 98 -11.80 -7.85 2.48
N ARG A 99 -12.07 -8.56 1.38
CA ARG A 99 -13.40 -9.11 1.05
C ARG A 99 -13.26 -10.55 0.59
N LEU A 100 -13.98 -11.45 1.22
CA LEU A 100 -14.11 -12.82 0.74
C LEU A 100 -15.38 -12.99 -0.12
N PRO A 101 -15.39 -13.93 -1.08
CA PRO A 101 -16.58 -14.17 -1.93
C PRO A 101 -17.85 -14.46 -1.13
N ALA A 102 -17.72 -15.16 0.00
CA ALA A 102 -18.83 -15.49 0.87
C ALA A 102 -19.31 -14.33 1.77
N GLY A 103 -18.76 -13.11 1.57
CA GLY A 103 -19.22 -11.88 2.21
C GLY A 103 -18.55 -11.57 3.56
N ARG A 104 -19.11 -10.54 4.24
CA ARG A 104 -18.51 -9.95 5.43
C ARG A 104 -18.30 -10.94 6.58
N ALA A 105 -19.33 -11.74 6.92
CA ALA A 105 -19.23 -12.70 8.01
C ALA A 105 -18.08 -13.70 7.80
N ALA A 106 -17.94 -14.24 6.58
CA ALA A 106 -16.85 -15.13 6.24
C ALA A 106 -15.48 -14.43 6.30
N THR A 107 -15.43 -13.14 5.96
CA THR A 107 -14.21 -12.34 6.06
C THR A 107 -13.78 -12.17 7.52
N LEU A 108 -14.71 -11.87 8.40
CA LEU A 108 -14.45 -11.74 9.85
C LEU A 108 -14.01 -13.09 10.47
N ASP A 109 -14.65 -14.18 10.11
CA ASP A 109 -14.25 -15.52 10.54
C ASP A 109 -12.85 -15.89 10.04
N TYR A 110 -12.52 -15.53 8.83
CA TYR A 110 -11.18 -15.74 8.28
C TYR A 110 -10.13 -14.96 9.07
N LEU A 111 -10.36 -13.67 9.34
CA LEU A 111 -9.46 -12.84 10.15
C LEU A 111 -9.30 -13.40 11.57
N LYS A 112 -10.38 -13.94 12.17
CA LYS A 112 -10.33 -14.62 13.46
C LYS A 112 -9.44 -15.86 13.41
N ARG A 113 -9.56 -16.70 12.37
CA ARG A 113 -8.70 -17.87 12.17
C ARG A 113 -7.24 -17.50 11.98
N LEU A 114 -6.94 -16.44 11.20
CA LEU A 114 -5.57 -15.94 11.07
C LEU A 114 -5.01 -15.46 12.40
N ARG A 115 -5.81 -14.75 13.19
CA ARG A 115 -5.38 -14.25 14.51
C ARG A 115 -5.12 -15.37 15.52
N SER A 116 -5.88 -16.46 15.44
CA SER A 116 -5.72 -17.62 16.31
C SER A 116 -4.64 -18.60 15.84
N PHE A 117 -3.98 -18.33 14.70
CA PHE A 117 -2.91 -19.18 14.21
C PHE A 117 -1.68 -19.03 15.11
N ASP A 118 -1.35 -20.08 15.84
CA ASP A 118 -0.35 -20.12 16.90
C ASP A 118 1.02 -20.67 16.45
N GLN A 119 1.13 -21.10 15.17
CA GLN A 119 2.35 -21.63 14.62
C GLN A 119 3.18 -20.54 13.94
N PRO A 120 4.49 -20.76 13.74
CA PRO A 120 5.33 -19.84 12.97
C PRO A 120 4.77 -19.59 11.58
N LEU A 121 4.79 -18.34 11.13
CA LEU A 121 4.36 -17.95 9.78
C LEU A 121 5.28 -18.51 8.69
N LEU A 122 6.54 -18.73 9.04
CA LEU A 122 7.55 -19.37 8.19
C LEU A 122 8.04 -20.64 8.86
N VAL A 123 8.26 -21.65 8.07
CA VAL A 123 8.87 -22.91 8.49
C VAL A 123 10.19 -23.11 7.78
N GLU A 124 11.15 -23.68 8.51
CA GLU A 124 12.45 -24.04 7.94
C GLU A 124 12.31 -25.25 7.02
N VAL A 125 12.89 -25.14 5.83
CA VAL A 125 12.99 -26.25 4.89
C VAL A 125 14.42 -26.75 4.90
N LYS A 126 14.62 -28.07 5.06
CA LYS A 126 15.96 -28.67 4.92
C LYS A 126 16.44 -28.42 3.50
N ALA A 127 17.52 -27.66 3.38
CA ALA A 127 18.11 -27.31 2.11
C ALA A 127 18.60 -28.56 1.40
N THR A 128 18.06 -28.86 0.22
CA THR A 128 18.72 -29.73 -0.75
C THR A 128 19.56 -28.82 -1.65
N GLU A 129 20.83 -29.04 -1.66
CA GLU A 129 21.99 -28.64 -2.48
C GLU A 129 21.99 -27.35 -3.37
N ARG A 130 20.90 -26.64 -3.56
CA ARG A 130 20.87 -25.36 -4.27
C ARG A 130 20.14 -24.32 -3.45
N ARG A 131 20.86 -23.32 -2.92
CA ARG A 131 20.42 -22.05 -2.33
C ARG A 131 18.90 -21.77 -2.39
N LEU A 132 18.13 -22.59 -1.71
CA LEU A 132 16.71 -22.34 -1.48
C LEU A 132 16.59 -21.46 -0.25
N ASP A 133 15.61 -20.57 -0.22
CA ASP A 133 15.31 -19.84 1.00
C ASP A 133 15.15 -20.87 2.12
N LYS A 134 15.91 -20.69 3.17
CA LYS A 134 15.85 -21.54 4.36
C LYS A 134 14.44 -21.61 4.96
N TYR A 135 13.62 -20.61 4.66
CA TYR A 135 12.29 -20.44 5.21
C TYR A 135 11.24 -20.25 4.11
N ILE A 136 10.13 -20.95 4.23
CA ILE A 136 8.94 -20.81 3.37
C ILE A 136 7.72 -20.48 4.22
N PRO A 137 6.65 -19.88 3.64
CA PRO A 137 5.38 -19.74 4.30
C PRO A 137 4.87 -21.08 4.85
N ASN A 138 4.40 -21.08 6.08
CA ASN A 138 3.87 -22.28 6.71
C ASN A 138 2.68 -22.82 5.90
N PRO A 139 2.73 -24.06 5.38
CA PRO A 139 1.63 -24.62 4.60
C PRO A 139 0.34 -24.82 5.40
N LYS A 140 0.40 -24.76 6.72
CA LYS A 140 -0.79 -24.84 7.60
C LYS A 140 -1.49 -23.49 7.78
N LEU A 141 -0.96 -22.40 7.24
CA LEU A 141 -1.65 -21.11 7.28
C LEU A 141 -3.04 -21.24 6.62
N PRO A 142 -4.10 -20.67 7.25
CA PRO A 142 -5.41 -20.66 6.63
C PRO A 142 -5.35 -20.10 5.22
N PRO A 143 -5.71 -20.88 4.19
CA PRO A 143 -5.60 -20.41 2.81
C PRO A 143 -6.58 -19.28 2.56
N LEU A 144 -6.16 -18.31 1.75
CA LEU A 144 -7.05 -17.28 1.25
C LEU A 144 -7.87 -17.88 0.09
N PRO A 145 -9.20 -17.89 0.16
CA PRO A 145 -10.02 -18.55 -0.86
C PRO A 145 -9.91 -17.84 -2.21
N ALA A 146 -10.08 -18.59 -3.29
CA ALA A 146 -10.19 -18.04 -4.64
C ALA A 146 -11.32 -17.02 -4.72
N GLY A 147 -11.10 -15.93 -5.46
CA GLY A 147 -12.03 -14.80 -5.53
C GLY A 147 -11.96 -13.85 -4.32
N ALA A 148 -11.07 -14.09 -3.36
CA ALA A 148 -10.81 -13.10 -2.31
C ALA A 148 -10.22 -11.83 -2.93
N GLU A 149 -10.68 -10.69 -2.46
CA GLU A 149 -10.26 -9.37 -2.92
C GLU A 149 -9.56 -8.61 -1.79
N VAL A 150 -8.46 -7.93 -2.13
CA VAL A 150 -7.74 -7.03 -1.23
C VAL A 150 -7.62 -5.67 -1.88
N ALA A 151 -7.97 -4.63 -1.13
CA ALA A 151 -7.75 -3.24 -1.52
C ALA A 151 -6.76 -2.57 -0.57
N LEU A 152 -5.67 -2.04 -1.10
CA LEU A 152 -4.78 -1.14 -0.37
C LEU A 152 -5.02 0.29 -0.84
N VAL A 153 -5.54 1.11 0.04
CA VAL A 153 -5.80 2.53 -0.23
C VAL A 153 -4.78 3.37 0.50
N ARG A 154 -4.19 4.31 -0.23
CA ARG A 154 -3.30 5.31 0.35
C ARG A 154 -4.01 6.66 0.37
N ARG A 155 -4.08 7.27 1.54
CA ARG A 155 -4.66 8.59 1.75
C ARG A 155 -3.60 9.60 2.21
N ALA A 156 -3.69 10.82 1.73
CA ALA A 156 -2.77 11.88 2.09
C ALA A 156 -2.86 12.23 3.58
N LEU A 157 -1.71 12.44 4.22
CA LEU A 157 -1.60 13.15 5.48
C LEU A 157 -1.21 14.59 5.22
N LEU A 158 -1.95 15.54 5.76
CA LEU A 158 -1.67 16.96 5.66
C LEU A 158 -1.13 17.49 6.98
N ILE A 159 -0.39 18.59 6.90
CA ILE A 159 -0.01 19.37 8.07
C ILE A 159 -1.14 20.36 8.34
N ALA A 160 -1.80 20.19 9.48
CA ALA A 160 -2.82 21.15 9.91
C ALA A 160 -2.19 22.45 10.41
N SER A 161 -2.98 23.53 10.41
CA SER A 161 -2.57 24.83 10.97
C SER A 161 -2.18 24.79 12.47
N THR A 162 -2.54 23.70 13.14
CA THR A 162 -2.11 23.36 14.51
C THR A 162 -0.70 22.76 14.58
N ASN A 163 0.01 22.66 13.45
CA ASN A 163 1.32 22.00 13.33
C ASN A 163 1.27 20.52 13.76
N THR A 164 0.19 19.83 13.41
CA THR A 164 0.01 18.40 13.64
C THR A 164 -0.31 17.69 12.32
N PRO A 165 0.09 16.43 12.13
CA PRO A 165 -0.35 15.66 10.98
C PRO A 165 -1.83 15.30 11.11
N ALA A 166 -2.57 15.41 10.03
CA ALA A 166 -3.98 15.09 9.99
C ALA A 166 -4.29 14.15 8.82
N ALA A 167 -5.05 13.11 9.08
CA ALA A 167 -5.56 12.21 8.05
C ALA A 167 -6.66 12.90 7.24
N THR A 168 -6.68 12.62 5.93
CA THR A 168 -7.67 13.20 5.01
C THR A 168 -8.53 12.14 4.34
N GLY A 169 -9.61 12.57 3.68
CA GLY A 169 -10.36 11.76 2.71
C GLY A 169 -9.72 11.68 1.33
N LEU A 170 -8.64 12.43 1.08
CA LEU A 170 -8.00 12.48 -0.22
C LEU A 170 -7.23 11.19 -0.50
N THR A 171 -7.74 10.40 -1.43
CA THR A 171 -7.13 9.15 -1.90
C THR A 171 -6.05 9.46 -2.93
N GLU A 172 -4.82 9.03 -2.65
CA GLU A 172 -3.66 9.19 -3.53
C GLU A 172 -3.45 7.97 -4.43
N SER A 173 -3.78 6.78 -3.93
CA SER A 173 -3.76 5.57 -4.76
C SER A 173 -4.70 4.50 -4.21
N VAL A 174 -5.12 3.62 -5.11
CA VAL A 174 -5.89 2.42 -4.81
C VAL A 174 -5.25 1.26 -5.54
N GLN A 175 -4.89 0.22 -4.82
CA GLN A 175 -4.46 -1.05 -5.40
C GLN A 175 -5.51 -2.11 -5.11
N LEU A 176 -6.00 -2.75 -6.15
CA LEU A 176 -6.97 -3.84 -6.06
C LEU A 176 -6.32 -5.14 -6.50
N ARG A 177 -6.49 -6.18 -5.71
CA ARG A 177 -6.01 -7.53 -5.98
C ARG A 177 -7.15 -8.51 -5.84
N VAL A 178 -7.29 -9.38 -6.82
CA VAL A 178 -8.23 -10.51 -6.77
C VAL A 178 -7.41 -11.79 -6.85
N TYR A 179 -7.47 -12.60 -5.81
CA TYR A 179 -6.70 -13.83 -5.72
C TYR A 179 -7.43 -14.96 -6.44
N ARG A 180 -6.67 -15.72 -7.21
CA ARG A 180 -7.14 -16.93 -7.86
C ARG A 180 -6.83 -18.14 -6.99
N GLU A 181 -7.42 -19.28 -7.36
CA GLU A 181 -7.05 -20.54 -6.75
C GLU A 181 -5.54 -20.80 -6.92
N VAL A 182 -4.93 -21.16 -5.83
CA VAL A 182 -3.52 -21.54 -5.82
C VAL A 182 -3.48 -23.05 -5.68
N PRO A 183 -2.93 -23.78 -6.65
CA PRO A 183 -2.75 -25.22 -6.51
C PRO A 183 -1.94 -25.51 -5.25
N GLU A 184 -2.18 -26.65 -4.63
CA GLU A 184 -1.41 -27.09 -3.47
C GLU A 184 0.09 -27.02 -3.77
N MET A 185 0.76 -26.09 -3.11
CA MET A 185 2.16 -25.84 -3.38
C MET A 185 3.02 -26.66 -2.42
N THR A 186 3.76 -27.59 -2.97
CA THR A 186 4.81 -28.25 -2.19
C THR A 186 5.85 -27.22 -1.73
N PRO A 187 6.58 -27.49 -0.62
CA PRO A 187 7.68 -26.64 -0.19
C PRO A 187 8.67 -26.31 -1.31
N GLN A 188 8.98 -27.30 -2.17
CA GLN A 188 9.87 -27.12 -3.31
C GLN A 188 9.29 -26.19 -4.39
N ALA A 189 8.01 -26.33 -4.71
CA ALA A 189 7.32 -25.45 -5.67
C ALA A 189 7.24 -24.02 -5.16
N LEU A 190 6.98 -23.85 -3.86
CA LEU A 190 6.93 -22.53 -3.22
C LEU A 190 8.31 -21.88 -3.18
N SER A 191 9.35 -22.64 -2.81
CA SER A 191 10.72 -22.18 -2.83
C SER A 191 11.16 -21.78 -4.24
N ALA A 192 10.87 -22.61 -5.26
CA ALA A 192 11.12 -22.27 -6.65
C ALA A 192 10.37 -21.00 -7.09
N ALA A 193 9.16 -20.75 -6.56
CA ALA A 193 8.41 -19.53 -6.80
C ALA A 193 9.05 -18.28 -6.19
N LEU A 194 9.82 -18.43 -5.12
CA LEU A 194 10.50 -17.33 -4.42
C LEU A 194 11.82 -16.92 -5.08
N HIS A 195 12.48 -17.84 -5.82
CA HIS A 195 13.83 -17.64 -6.38
C HIS A 195 13.88 -17.24 -7.85
N VAL A 196 12.76 -16.84 -8.42
CA VAL A 196 12.74 -16.48 -9.83
C VAL A 196 13.25 -15.05 -10.04
N ASP A 197 14.02 -14.84 -11.10
CA ASP A 197 14.46 -13.50 -11.48
C ASP A 197 13.28 -12.53 -11.69
N GLY A 198 13.53 -11.23 -11.60
CA GLY A 198 12.49 -10.23 -11.56
C GLY A 198 11.45 -10.32 -12.70
N SER A 199 11.79 -10.82 -13.90
CA SER A 199 10.87 -10.92 -15.03
C SER A 199 9.88 -12.08 -14.90
N ALA A 200 10.31 -13.18 -14.31
CA ALA A 200 9.47 -14.34 -14.07
C ALA A 200 8.55 -14.18 -12.84
N HIS A 201 8.93 -13.36 -11.85
CA HIS A 201 8.03 -12.98 -10.74
C HIS A 201 6.73 -12.37 -11.25
N HIS A 202 6.79 -11.51 -12.26
CA HIS A 202 5.61 -10.88 -12.85
C HIS A 202 4.68 -11.86 -13.53
N ARG A 203 5.23 -12.79 -14.31
CA ARG A 203 4.42 -13.79 -15.01
C ARG A 203 3.69 -14.69 -14.03
N ARG A 204 4.36 -15.11 -12.95
CA ARG A 204 3.77 -15.96 -11.91
C ARG A 204 2.76 -15.22 -11.05
N ALA A 205 3.05 -13.99 -10.65
CA ALA A 205 2.09 -13.18 -9.90
C ALA A 205 0.78 -13.02 -10.66
N ARG A 206 0.84 -12.80 -11.98
CA ARG A 206 -0.36 -12.75 -12.85
C ARG A 206 -1.12 -14.08 -12.92
N ALA A 207 -0.47 -15.21 -12.68
CA ALA A 207 -1.18 -16.49 -12.64
C ALA A 207 -2.06 -16.64 -11.40
N TRP A 208 -1.66 -16.03 -10.27
CA TRP A 208 -2.34 -16.21 -8.99
C TRP A 208 -3.20 -15.03 -8.55
N GLN A 209 -3.04 -13.87 -9.19
CA GLN A 209 -3.82 -12.69 -8.86
C GLN A 209 -4.00 -11.76 -10.07
N SER A 210 -5.17 -11.16 -10.15
CA SER A 210 -5.39 -9.96 -10.95
C SER A 210 -5.00 -8.75 -10.13
N PHE A 211 -4.37 -7.75 -10.75
CA PHE A 211 -3.91 -6.55 -10.08
C PHE A 211 -4.23 -5.31 -10.88
N GLN A 212 -4.90 -4.37 -10.26
CA GLN A 212 -5.18 -3.05 -10.80
C GLN A 212 -4.67 -1.99 -9.84
N GLU A 213 -4.13 -0.91 -10.37
CA GLU A 213 -3.68 0.23 -9.58
C GLU A 213 -4.25 1.51 -10.16
N PHE A 214 -4.71 2.38 -9.27
CA PHE A 214 -5.18 3.72 -9.59
C PHE A 214 -4.33 4.72 -8.83
N ARG A 215 -4.02 5.86 -9.47
CA ARG A 215 -3.27 6.94 -8.85
C ARG A 215 -3.97 8.27 -9.04
N LEU A 216 -3.78 9.15 -8.10
CA LEU A 216 -4.23 10.52 -8.17
C LEU A 216 -3.46 11.26 -9.27
N SER A 217 -4.21 11.87 -10.19
CA SER A 217 -3.73 12.85 -11.16
C SER A 217 -4.28 14.23 -10.75
N ARG A 218 -3.37 15.17 -10.48
CA ARG A 218 -3.77 16.53 -10.13
C ARG A 218 -4.51 17.23 -11.28
N SER A 219 -4.12 16.96 -12.52
CA SER A 219 -4.79 17.52 -13.68
C SER A 219 -6.24 17.06 -13.79
N LEU A 220 -6.52 15.78 -13.54
CA LEU A 220 -7.89 15.26 -13.51
C LEU A 220 -8.67 15.76 -12.30
N LEU A 221 -8.03 15.84 -11.13
CA LEU A 221 -8.65 16.34 -9.91
C LEU A 221 -9.11 17.78 -10.08
N PHE A 222 -8.23 18.66 -10.59
CA PHE A 222 -8.55 20.06 -10.83
C PHE A 222 -9.54 20.27 -11.98
N ALA A 223 -9.59 19.34 -12.93
CA ALA A 223 -10.60 19.32 -13.98
C ALA A 223 -11.95 18.74 -13.51
N GLY A 224 -12.07 18.29 -12.26
CA GLY A 224 -13.28 17.67 -11.72
C GLY A 224 -13.63 16.31 -12.34
N ARG A 225 -12.66 15.63 -12.94
CA ARG A 225 -12.86 14.37 -13.65
C ARG A 225 -12.50 13.16 -12.79
N ALA A 226 -13.36 12.15 -12.73
CA ALA A 226 -13.15 10.86 -12.06
C ALA A 226 -12.55 10.98 -10.65
N GLY A 227 -12.87 12.02 -9.88
CA GLY A 227 -12.24 12.28 -8.57
C GLY A 227 -10.73 12.44 -8.62
N GLY A 228 -10.15 12.64 -9.81
CA GLY A 228 -8.71 12.69 -10.04
C GLY A 228 -8.04 11.32 -10.09
N LEU A 229 -8.75 10.20 -9.91
CA LEU A 229 -8.16 8.87 -10.00
C LEU A 229 -8.08 8.40 -11.45
N ARG A 230 -6.92 7.94 -11.85
CA ARG A 230 -6.69 7.29 -13.13
C ARG A 230 -6.04 5.92 -12.96
N ALA A 231 -6.34 5.01 -13.84
CA ALA A 231 -5.67 3.73 -13.84
C ALA A 231 -4.20 3.85 -14.29
N VAL A 232 -3.36 3.04 -13.68
CA VAL A 232 -1.96 2.84 -14.10
C VAL A 232 -1.92 1.83 -15.22
N GLY A 233 -1.34 2.23 -16.35
CA GLY A 233 -1.16 1.34 -17.50
C GLY A 233 -0.23 0.14 -17.18
N PRO A 234 -0.36 -0.97 -17.91
CA PRO A 234 0.44 -2.19 -17.66
C PRO A 234 1.95 -1.95 -17.83
N ASP A 235 2.34 -1.08 -18.75
CA ASP A 235 3.73 -0.77 -19.07
C ASP A 235 4.14 0.64 -18.64
N GLU A 236 3.29 1.31 -17.86
CA GLU A 236 3.57 2.65 -17.35
C GLU A 236 4.77 2.58 -16.41
N ARG A 237 5.73 3.46 -16.66
CA ARG A 237 6.99 3.55 -15.92
C ARG A 237 7.00 4.79 -15.05
N ASP A 238 7.65 4.68 -13.94
CA ASP A 238 7.87 5.77 -13.00
C ASP A 238 9.33 5.81 -12.59
N PHE A 239 9.79 6.95 -12.11
CA PHE A 239 11.06 7.00 -11.40
C PHE A 239 10.94 6.17 -10.14
N SER A 240 11.62 5.05 -10.13
CA SER A 240 11.75 4.21 -8.97
C SER A 240 13.18 4.26 -8.47
N THR A 241 13.35 4.76 -7.26
CA THR A 241 14.56 4.58 -6.50
C THR A 241 14.31 3.50 -5.46
N GLY A 242 14.26 2.23 -5.88
CA GLY A 242 13.95 1.10 -4.99
C GLY A 242 12.45 0.96 -4.68
N PHE A 243 12.07 0.66 -3.42
CA PHE A 243 10.67 0.43 -3.02
C PHE A 243 9.77 1.66 -3.03
N GLY A 244 10.32 2.82 -3.26
CA GLY A 244 9.58 4.06 -3.35
C GLY A 244 9.27 4.40 -4.79
N SER A 245 8.13 3.96 -5.31
CA SER A 245 7.61 4.66 -6.45
C SER A 245 7.26 6.06 -5.99
N HIS A 246 7.94 7.04 -6.54
CA HIS A 246 7.59 8.42 -6.28
C HIS A 246 6.17 8.66 -6.77
N THR A 247 5.36 9.26 -5.94
CA THR A 247 4.05 9.77 -6.30
C THR A 247 4.18 11.05 -7.12
N TRP A 248 5.07 11.02 -8.07
CA TRP A 248 5.18 12.11 -9.00
C TRP A 248 4.02 11.95 -9.96
N ASP A 249 3.06 12.82 -9.84
CA ASP A 249 2.06 12.92 -10.86
C ASP A 249 2.69 13.52 -12.14
N GLU A 250 1.94 13.53 -13.20
CA GLU A 250 2.38 14.07 -14.49
C GLU A 250 2.87 15.53 -14.42
N PHE A 251 2.49 16.28 -13.37
CA PHE A 251 2.94 17.64 -13.13
C PHE A 251 4.37 17.70 -12.61
N GLU A 252 4.68 16.86 -11.65
CA GLU A 252 6.01 16.79 -11.05
C GLU A 252 7.01 16.20 -12.04
N PHE A 253 6.59 15.20 -12.81
CA PHE A 253 7.42 14.55 -13.80
C PHE A 253 7.80 15.46 -14.97
N ARG A 254 6.87 16.29 -15.47
CA ARG A 254 7.15 17.22 -16.58
C ARG A 254 8.17 18.30 -16.23
N GLY A 255 8.29 18.67 -14.96
CA GLY A 255 9.25 19.66 -14.48
C GLY A 255 10.64 19.12 -14.15
N TYR A 256 10.76 17.83 -13.92
CA TYR A 256 12.02 17.21 -13.53
C TYR A 256 12.79 16.71 -14.76
N ARG A 257 13.89 17.37 -15.06
CA ARG A 257 14.91 16.87 -15.98
C ARG A 257 16.10 16.43 -15.15
N PRO A 258 16.35 15.13 -14.94
CA PRO A 258 17.58 14.69 -14.32
C PRO A 258 18.75 15.25 -15.12
N ALA A 259 19.73 15.82 -14.44
CA ALA A 259 20.95 16.32 -15.06
C ALA A 259 21.74 15.21 -15.79
N ASP A 260 21.49 13.97 -15.40
CA ASP A 260 22.09 12.77 -15.99
C ASP A 260 21.01 11.87 -16.61
N ARG A 261 20.97 11.82 -17.94
CA ARG A 261 20.07 10.95 -18.70
C ARG A 261 20.29 9.46 -18.41
N SER A 262 21.52 9.06 -18.12
CA SER A 262 21.87 7.66 -17.86
C SER A 262 21.23 7.17 -16.55
N PHE A 263 21.17 8.04 -15.54
CA PHE A 263 20.47 7.74 -14.28
C PHE A 263 18.94 7.67 -14.48
N ALA A 264 18.39 8.56 -15.30
CA ALA A 264 16.95 8.58 -15.59
C ALA A 264 16.51 7.32 -16.35
N GLU A 265 17.30 6.85 -17.30
CA GLU A 265 16.99 5.63 -18.07
C GLU A 265 17.18 4.37 -17.26
N ALA A 266 18.22 4.29 -16.43
CA ALA A 266 18.50 3.14 -15.59
C ALA A 266 17.51 2.97 -14.43
N SER A 267 16.85 4.05 -13.98
CA SER A 267 15.95 4.04 -12.83
C SER A 267 14.46 3.95 -13.18
N GLN A 268 14.09 3.95 -14.46
CA GLN A 268 12.71 3.78 -14.90
C GLN A 268 12.28 2.31 -14.81
N GLU A 269 11.47 2.00 -13.80
CA GLU A 269 10.87 0.68 -13.64
C GLU A 269 9.35 0.73 -13.86
N PRO A 270 8.76 -0.33 -14.44
CA PRO A 270 7.31 -0.42 -14.51
C PRO A 270 6.70 -0.35 -13.11
N ILE A 271 5.78 0.59 -12.90
CA ILE A 271 5.14 0.88 -11.60
C ILE A 271 4.60 -0.41 -10.98
N ARG A 272 3.85 -1.17 -11.77
CA ARG A 272 3.22 -2.44 -11.31
C ARG A 272 4.24 -3.51 -10.94
N ARG A 273 5.46 -3.47 -11.52
CA ARG A 273 6.53 -4.41 -11.21
C ARG A 273 7.02 -4.25 -9.78
N ASN A 274 7.19 -3.03 -9.31
CA ASN A 274 7.65 -2.77 -7.95
C ASN A 274 6.68 -3.33 -6.90
N CYS A 275 5.38 -3.20 -7.13
CA CYS A 275 4.35 -3.75 -6.24
C CYS A 275 4.40 -5.30 -6.19
N PHE A 276 4.69 -5.93 -7.32
CA PHE A 276 4.81 -7.39 -7.38
C PHE A 276 6.06 -7.92 -6.69
N GLY A 277 7.11 -7.14 -6.54
CA GLY A 277 8.34 -7.57 -5.85
C GLY A 277 8.08 -8.12 -4.44
N CYS A 278 7.19 -7.47 -3.69
CA CYS A 278 6.82 -7.90 -2.33
C CYS A 278 5.51 -8.69 -2.27
N HIS A 279 4.57 -8.42 -3.20
CA HIS A 279 3.22 -8.99 -3.19
C HIS A 279 2.99 -10.05 -4.27
N SER A 280 4.06 -10.65 -4.79
CA SER A 280 3.98 -11.66 -5.85
C SER A 280 3.60 -13.05 -5.36
N LEU A 281 3.68 -13.29 -4.05
CA LEU A 281 3.35 -14.59 -3.48
C LEU A 281 1.86 -14.89 -3.58
N PRO A 282 1.47 -16.17 -3.60
CA PRO A 282 0.06 -16.55 -3.69
C PRO A 282 -0.70 -16.32 -2.38
N GLY A 283 -1.97 -15.98 -2.50
CA GLY A 283 -2.97 -16.00 -1.44
C GLY A 283 -2.55 -15.33 -0.13
N VAL A 284 -2.60 -16.07 0.97
CA VAL A 284 -2.33 -15.58 2.32
C VAL A 284 -0.92 -15.01 2.49
N SER A 285 0.06 -15.52 1.75
CA SER A 285 1.43 -15.01 1.82
C SER A 285 1.56 -13.61 1.22
N SER A 286 0.85 -13.33 0.12
CA SER A 286 0.73 -11.98 -0.42
C SER A 286 -0.01 -11.05 0.56
N PHE A 287 -1.11 -11.52 1.14
CA PHE A 287 -1.86 -10.77 2.14
C PHE A 287 -1.00 -10.45 3.38
N ASN A 288 -0.24 -11.43 3.86
CA ASN A 288 0.66 -11.23 5.00
C ASN A 288 1.74 -10.16 4.74
N SER A 289 2.19 -9.98 3.50
CA SER A 289 3.20 -8.99 3.17
C SER A 289 2.79 -7.53 3.43
N PHE A 290 1.49 -7.25 3.60
CA PHE A 290 1.01 -5.92 4.02
C PHE A 290 1.31 -5.61 5.50
N PHE A 291 1.63 -6.60 6.30
CA PHE A 291 1.85 -6.46 7.75
C PHE A 291 3.28 -6.75 8.16
N ASN A 292 3.92 -7.69 7.48
CA ASN A 292 5.25 -8.17 7.81
C ASN A 292 6.14 -8.14 6.58
N TYR A 293 7.28 -7.45 6.68
CA TYR A 293 8.26 -7.51 5.63
C TYR A 293 8.97 -8.87 5.61
N ARG A 294 9.22 -9.38 4.41
CA ARG A 294 9.80 -10.72 4.17
C ARG A 294 11.10 -10.97 4.95
N ASN A 295 11.97 -9.96 5.06
CA ASN A 295 13.27 -10.08 5.74
C ASN A 295 13.17 -10.09 7.27
N ASN A 296 12.09 -9.58 7.86
CA ASN A 296 11.88 -9.61 9.32
C ASN A 296 11.33 -10.97 9.79
N LEU A 297 10.95 -11.85 8.85
CA LEU A 297 10.45 -13.17 9.15
C LEU A 297 11.58 -14.20 9.38
N SER A 298 12.83 -13.86 9.03
CA SER A 298 13.99 -14.72 9.21
C SER A 298 14.63 -14.61 10.60
N ASN A 299 14.27 -13.63 11.41
CA ASN A 299 14.75 -13.53 12.77
C ASN A 299 13.91 -14.42 13.69
N SER A 300 14.60 -15.23 14.48
CA SER A 300 14.09 -16.21 15.44
C SER A 300 13.15 -15.69 16.52
N ASP A 301 12.97 -14.39 16.61
CA ASP A 301 12.02 -13.77 17.50
C ASP A 301 10.63 -13.86 16.85
N ARG A 302 10.04 -15.04 17.03
CA ARG A 302 8.67 -15.46 16.76
C ARG A 302 7.83 -14.36 16.11
N PRO A 303 7.51 -14.46 14.82
CA PRO A 303 6.47 -13.60 14.28
C PRO A 303 5.26 -13.74 15.18
N ARG A 304 4.89 -12.65 15.83
CA ARG A 304 3.69 -12.62 16.66
C ARG A 304 2.52 -13.04 15.78
N PRO A 305 1.56 -13.77 16.31
CA PRO A 305 0.35 -14.11 15.58
C PRO A 305 -0.22 -12.83 14.98
N PHE A 306 -0.85 -12.92 13.82
CA PHE A 306 -1.47 -11.78 13.16
C PHE A 306 -2.32 -11.00 14.15
N SER A 307 -1.87 -9.83 14.59
CA SER A 307 -2.68 -8.92 15.41
C SER A 307 -3.72 -8.18 14.55
N LEU A 308 -4.30 -8.88 13.57
CA LEU A 308 -5.24 -8.33 12.64
C LEU A 308 -6.65 -8.34 13.20
N ALA A 309 -7.33 -7.20 13.07
CA ALA A 309 -8.72 -7.09 13.47
C ALA A 309 -9.47 -6.20 12.48
N GLU A 310 -10.79 -6.36 12.44
CA GLU A 310 -11.63 -5.32 11.91
C GLU A 310 -11.44 -4.06 12.75
N MET A 311 -11.21 -2.95 12.09
CA MET A 311 -11.07 -1.65 12.74
C MET A 311 -11.77 -0.57 11.91
N PRO A 312 -12.39 0.44 12.55
CA PRO A 312 -12.89 1.61 11.85
C PRO A 312 -11.77 2.30 11.04
N VAL A 313 -12.11 2.79 9.87
CA VAL A 313 -11.17 3.53 8.99
C VAL A 313 -10.49 4.68 9.74
N SER A 314 -11.22 5.38 10.59
CA SER A 314 -10.68 6.48 11.41
C SER A 314 -9.60 6.03 12.39
N GLU A 315 -9.75 4.85 12.99
CA GLU A 315 -8.76 4.31 13.91
C GLU A 315 -7.50 3.86 13.18
N VAL A 316 -7.64 3.19 12.02
CA VAL A 316 -6.50 2.80 11.18
C VAL A 316 -5.74 4.03 10.70
N ALA A 317 -6.45 5.07 10.25
CA ALA A 317 -5.84 6.34 9.87
C ALA A 317 -5.19 7.04 11.06
N GLY A 318 -5.81 7.01 12.25
CA GLY A 318 -5.25 7.54 13.49
C GLY A 318 -3.96 6.83 13.91
N ALA A 319 -3.87 5.53 13.74
CA ALA A 319 -2.63 4.77 13.97
C ALA A 319 -1.49 5.23 13.05
N ALA A 320 -1.77 5.57 11.79
CA ALA A 320 -0.79 6.11 10.87
C ALA A 320 -0.33 7.53 11.28
N VAL A 321 -1.25 8.38 11.72
CA VAL A 321 -0.93 9.71 12.27
C VAL A 321 -0.01 9.58 13.48
N LYS A 322 -0.38 8.75 14.46
CA LYS A 322 0.43 8.51 15.66
C LYS A 322 1.82 7.96 15.32
N TRP A 323 1.90 7.05 14.35
CA TRP A 323 3.17 6.55 13.85
C TRP A 323 4.03 7.67 13.26
N LYS A 324 3.42 8.55 12.45
CA LYS A 324 4.10 9.69 11.84
C LYS A 324 4.66 10.65 12.89
N GLU A 325 3.90 10.95 13.94
CA GLU A 325 4.33 11.82 15.04
C GLU A 325 5.57 11.31 15.77
N GLY A 326 5.76 9.99 15.82
CA GLY A 326 6.96 9.36 16.40
C GLY A 326 8.18 9.32 15.47
N ARG A 327 8.13 9.88 14.25
CA ARG A 327 9.24 9.79 13.30
C ARG A 327 10.21 10.95 13.37
N PRO A 328 11.53 10.72 13.15
CA PRO A 328 12.55 11.77 13.17
C PRO A 328 12.28 12.89 12.17
N ASN A 329 11.79 12.57 10.95
CA ASN A 329 11.47 13.58 9.95
C ASN A 329 10.33 14.50 10.39
N TRP A 330 9.34 13.95 11.09
CA TRP A 330 8.26 14.75 11.67
C TRP A 330 8.78 15.64 12.82
N THR A 331 9.60 15.08 13.70
CA THR A 331 10.23 15.86 14.79
C THR A 331 11.05 17.03 14.24
N ALA A 332 11.84 16.79 13.19
CA ALA A 332 12.61 17.83 12.53
C ALA A 332 11.73 18.91 11.87
N LEU A 333 10.63 18.49 11.21
CA LEU A 333 9.69 19.42 10.60
C LEU A 333 8.92 20.22 11.65
N ARG A 334 8.43 19.57 12.70
CA ARG A 334 7.75 20.25 13.81
C ARG A 334 8.64 21.31 14.46
N LYS A 335 9.92 20.99 14.68
CA LYS A 335 10.90 21.97 15.17
C LYS A 335 11.03 23.17 14.23
N LEU A 336 11.06 22.94 12.92
CA LEU A 336 11.08 24.02 11.93
C LEU A 336 9.84 24.93 12.01
N LEU A 337 8.67 24.36 12.28
CA LEU A 337 7.39 25.09 12.31
C LEU A 337 7.16 25.87 13.62
N THR A 338 7.89 25.52 14.70
CA THR A 338 7.74 26.12 16.04
C THR A 338 8.84 27.09 16.42
N GLU A 339 9.96 27.14 15.68
CA GLU A 339 11.08 28.11 15.79
C GLU A 339 10.85 29.33 14.87
#